data_66036d8dac7880a6a4997717486dc2e7
#
_entry.id   66036d8dac7880a6a4997717486dc2e7
#
_cell.length_a   1.000
_cell.length_b   1.000
_cell.length_c   1.000
_cell.angle_alpha   90.00
_cell.angle_beta   90.00
_cell.angle_gamma   90.00
#
_symmetry.space_group_name_H-M   'P 1'
#
loop_
_entity.id
_entity.type
_entity.pdbx_description
1 polymer ?
#
loop_
_entity_poly.entity_id
_entity_poly.type
_entity_poly.pdbx_seq_one_letter_code
_entity_poly.pdbx_strand_id
1 'polypeptide(L)'
;FNGKRILNPETVEIMTSNQVEKKAKPYKFDAFGFGVTVGVALNSKKMRMKRGDNSYFWGGAARTLFWVDPENDLVFVNMSQVLGSPRINNKVEKLVYKALGI
;
A
#
# COMPACT_ATOMS: atom_id res chain seq x y z
N PHE A 1 3.69 -11.55 -16.19
CA PHE A 1 2.27 -11.86 -16.34
C PHE A 1 2.09 -12.91 -17.43
N ASN A 2 1.42 -14.02 -17.14
CA ASN A 2 1.26 -15.16 -18.06
C ASN A 2 2.58 -15.65 -18.66
N GLY A 3 3.63 -15.76 -17.86
CA GLY A 3 4.96 -16.19 -18.32
C GLY A 3 5.75 -15.14 -19.11
N LYS A 4 5.19 -13.94 -19.30
CA LYS A 4 5.88 -12.83 -19.96
C LYS A 4 6.28 -11.77 -18.94
N ARG A 5 7.53 -11.33 -19.01
CA ARG A 5 8.03 -10.20 -18.23
C ARG A 5 7.69 -8.89 -18.94
N ILE A 6 7.07 -7.95 -18.21
CA ILE A 6 6.69 -6.63 -18.71
C ILE A 6 7.71 -5.58 -18.25
N LEU A 7 8.16 -5.68 -16.99
CA LEU A 7 9.15 -4.78 -16.40
C LEU A 7 10.34 -5.58 -15.85
N ASN A 8 11.52 -4.98 -15.87
CA ASN A 8 12.69 -5.56 -15.24
C ASN A 8 12.54 -5.56 -13.70
N PRO A 9 13.16 -6.51 -12.97
CA PRO A 9 13.11 -6.57 -11.52
C PRO A 9 13.56 -5.27 -10.85
N GLU A 10 14.65 -4.68 -11.34
CA GLU A 10 15.20 -3.41 -10.83
C GLU A 10 14.20 -2.25 -10.99
N THR A 11 13.47 -2.24 -12.11
CA THR A 11 12.41 -1.23 -12.34
C THR A 11 11.28 -1.39 -11.33
N VAL A 12 10.86 -2.63 -11.05
CA VAL A 12 9.82 -2.92 -10.06
C VAL A 12 10.29 -2.49 -8.66
N GLU A 13 11.53 -2.77 -8.30
CA GLU A 13 12.12 -2.38 -7.03
C GLU A 13 12.12 -0.85 -6.85
N ILE A 14 12.56 -0.10 -7.86
CA ILE A 14 12.51 1.37 -7.85
C ILE A 14 11.06 1.87 -7.70
N MET A 15 10.12 1.28 -8.41
CA MET A 15 8.71 1.68 -8.37
C MET A 15 8.06 1.45 -7.00
N THR A 16 8.44 0.40 -6.30
CA THR A 16 7.80 -0.05 -5.06
C THR A 16 8.60 0.27 -3.79
N SER A 17 9.78 0.88 -3.92
CA SER A 17 10.59 1.36 -2.81
C SER A 17 10.48 2.86 -2.62
N ASN A 18 10.81 3.36 -1.41
CA ASN A 18 10.71 4.77 -1.11
C ASN A 18 11.75 5.61 -1.87
N GLN A 19 11.27 6.51 -2.71
CA GLN A 19 12.08 7.44 -3.50
C GLN A 19 12.09 8.86 -2.92
N VAL A 20 11.39 9.12 -1.82
CA VAL A 20 11.23 10.46 -1.25
C VAL A 20 12.15 10.63 -0.04
N GLU A 21 13.00 11.65 -0.08
CA GLU A 21 13.87 12.02 1.04
C GLU A 21 13.06 12.46 2.27
N LYS A 22 13.60 12.26 3.48
CA LYS A 22 12.96 12.66 4.73
C LYS A 22 12.59 14.14 4.77
N LYS A 23 13.42 15.02 4.17
CA LYS A 23 13.18 16.46 4.13
C LYS A 23 12.04 16.88 3.22
N ALA A 24 11.74 16.11 2.19
CA ALA A 24 10.71 16.39 1.20
C ALA A 24 9.31 15.87 1.59
N LYS A 25 9.19 15.20 2.73
CA LYS A 25 7.89 14.66 3.18
C LYS A 25 6.99 15.81 3.64
N PRO A 26 5.83 16.01 3.00
CA PRO A 26 4.90 17.09 3.35
C PRO A 26 4.26 16.90 4.74
N TYR A 27 4.42 15.73 5.32
CA TYR A 27 3.92 15.38 6.65
C TYR A 27 5.04 14.75 7.46
N LYS A 28 5.09 14.99 8.77
CA LYS A 28 6.03 14.41 9.74
C LYS A 28 5.86 12.87 9.91
N PHE A 29 5.53 12.15 8.84
CA PHE A 29 5.33 10.72 8.91
C PHE A 29 6.58 9.97 8.45
N ASP A 30 7.44 9.62 9.41
CA ASP A 30 8.56 8.69 9.17
C ASP A 30 8.11 7.28 8.76
N ALA A 31 6.80 7.04 8.78
CA ALA A 31 6.23 5.72 8.53
C ALA A 31 5.70 5.53 7.11
N PHE A 32 5.61 6.61 6.33
CA PHE A 32 5.06 6.62 4.98
C PHE A 32 6.07 7.15 3.97
N GLY A 33 6.18 6.48 2.84
CA GLY A 33 7.01 6.88 1.72
C GLY A 33 6.26 6.82 0.40
N PHE A 34 6.93 7.22 -0.67
CA PHE A 34 6.43 7.09 -2.04
C PHE A 34 7.46 6.41 -2.92
N GLY A 35 7.02 5.42 -3.68
CA GLY A 35 7.70 4.92 -4.86
C GLY A 35 7.41 5.79 -6.08
N VAL A 36 7.54 5.26 -7.28
CA VAL A 36 7.29 6.05 -8.51
C VAL A 36 5.81 6.21 -8.77
N THR A 37 4.88 5.56 -8.31
CA THR A 37 3.43 5.73 -8.55
C THR A 37 2.57 5.32 -7.37
N VAL A 38 3.17 4.78 -6.33
CA VAL A 38 2.46 4.17 -5.21
C VAL A 38 2.98 4.69 -3.88
N GLY A 39 2.14 4.71 -2.87
CA GLY A 39 2.55 4.90 -1.49
C GLY A 39 3.22 3.63 -0.96
N VAL A 40 4.22 3.78 -0.10
CA VAL A 40 4.99 2.69 0.50
C VAL A 40 4.90 2.77 2.02
N ALA A 41 4.55 1.68 2.67
CA ALA A 41 4.53 1.58 4.12
C ALA A 41 5.95 1.32 4.64
N LEU A 42 6.58 2.33 5.25
CA LEU A 42 7.92 2.21 5.83
C LEU A 42 7.87 1.67 7.27
N ASN A 43 6.77 1.90 7.96
CA ASN A 43 6.51 1.37 9.30
C ASN A 43 5.00 1.19 9.49
N SER A 44 4.52 0.02 9.21
CA SER A 44 3.11 -0.34 9.23
C SER A 44 2.48 -0.22 10.63
N LYS A 45 3.25 -0.52 11.67
CA LYS A 45 2.80 -0.37 13.06
C LYS A 45 2.51 1.08 13.41
N LYS A 46 3.40 2.02 13.03
CA LYS A 46 3.17 3.46 13.21
C LYS A 46 1.96 3.95 12.40
N MET A 47 1.74 3.39 11.23
CA MET A 47 0.58 3.68 10.38
C MET A 47 -0.71 3.03 10.88
N ARG A 48 -0.64 2.17 11.90
CA ARG A 48 -1.76 1.35 12.41
C ARG A 48 -2.38 0.46 11.34
N MET A 49 -1.57 0.01 10.39
CA MET A 49 -1.91 -0.92 9.34
C MET A 49 -1.59 -2.36 9.75
N LYS A 50 -2.28 -3.32 9.14
CA LYS A 50 -2.07 -4.75 9.34
C LYS A 50 -1.11 -5.35 8.32
N ARG A 51 -0.97 -4.72 7.16
CA ARG A 51 -0.04 -5.11 6.12
C ARG A 51 1.42 -5.00 6.59
N GLY A 52 2.31 -5.78 6.00
CA GLY A 52 3.74 -5.75 6.30
C GLY A 52 4.43 -4.44 5.93
N ASP A 53 5.62 -4.23 6.46
CA ASP A 53 6.49 -3.15 6.02
C ASP A 53 6.89 -3.39 4.55
N ASN A 54 7.15 -2.30 3.81
CA ASN A 54 7.36 -2.29 2.36
C ASN A 54 6.14 -2.72 1.52
N SER A 55 4.98 -2.90 2.12
CA SER A 55 3.74 -2.98 1.34
C SER A 55 3.50 -1.67 0.60
N TYR A 56 2.98 -1.78 -0.61
CA TYR A 56 2.72 -0.61 -1.44
C TYR A 56 1.25 -0.55 -1.85
N PHE A 57 0.73 0.66 -2.00
CA PHE A 57 -0.70 0.87 -2.12
C PHE A 57 -1.04 2.21 -2.75
N TRP A 58 -2.25 2.33 -3.23
CA TRP A 58 -2.86 3.61 -3.56
C TRP A 58 -4.38 3.53 -3.47
N GLY A 59 -5.02 4.70 -3.51
CA GLY A 59 -6.48 4.79 -3.44
C GLY A 59 -7.03 5.98 -4.20
N GLY A 60 -8.33 5.96 -4.45
CA GLY A 60 -9.05 6.99 -5.16
C GLY A 60 -10.09 7.73 -4.30
N ALA A 61 -10.62 8.83 -4.84
CA ALA A 61 -11.61 9.67 -4.16
C ALA A 61 -12.91 8.92 -3.82
N ALA A 62 -13.31 7.95 -4.64
CA ALA A 62 -14.47 7.09 -4.41
C ALA A 62 -14.18 5.91 -3.48
N ARG A 63 -13.07 5.94 -2.74
CA ARG A 63 -12.61 4.90 -1.83
C ARG A 63 -12.21 3.59 -2.51
N THR A 64 -11.94 3.61 -3.79
CA THR A 64 -11.18 2.54 -4.42
C THR A 64 -9.82 2.43 -3.72
N LEU A 65 -9.34 1.21 -3.53
CA LEU A 65 -8.10 0.96 -2.83
C LEU A 65 -7.48 -0.32 -3.35
N PHE A 66 -6.18 -0.31 -3.55
CA PHE A 66 -5.42 -1.55 -3.65
C PHE A 66 -4.23 -1.52 -2.70
N TRP A 67 -3.79 -2.67 -2.28
CA TRP A 67 -2.46 -2.85 -1.72
C TRP A 67 -1.87 -4.18 -2.15
N VAL A 68 -0.56 -4.19 -2.18
CA VAL A 68 0.25 -5.41 -2.32
C VAL A 68 1.09 -5.53 -1.07
N ASP A 69 1.03 -6.68 -0.45
CA ASP A 69 1.76 -7.03 0.76
C ASP A 69 2.69 -8.20 0.45
N PRO A 70 3.96 -7.94 0.11
CA PRO A 70 4.91 -8.98 -0.23
C PRO A 70 5.25 -9.91 0.95
N GLU A 71 5.14 -9.41 2.19
CA GLU A 71 5.42 -10.21 3.39
C GLU A 71 4.41 -11.34 3.57
N ASN A 72 3.15 -11.08 3.21
CA ASN A 72 2.06 -12.05 3.34
C ASN A 72 1.59 -12.64 1.99
N ASP A 73 2.34 -12.41 0.90
CA ASP A 73 2.01 -12.83 -0.47
C ASP A 73 0.56 -12.47 -0.86
N LEU A 74 0.14 -11.26 -0.52
CA LEU A 74 -1.25 -10.80 -0.63
C LEU A 74 -1.39 -9.62 -1.57
N VAL A 75 -2.30 -9.74 -2.52
CA VAL A 75 -2.81 -8.62 -3.31
C VAL A 75 -4.28 -8.41 -3.00
N PHE A 76 -4.64 -7.20 -2.66
CA PHE A 76 -6.03 -6.82 -2.39
C PHE A 76 -6.46 -5.65 -3.28
N VAL A 77 -7.67 -5.76 -3.81
CA VAL A 77 -8.31 -4.70 -4.59
C VAL A 77 -9.73 -4.48 -4.07
N ASN A 78 -10.07 -3.24 -3.75
CA ASN A 78 -11.41 -2.82 -3.36
C ASN A 78 -11.96 -1.81 -4.37
N MET A 79 -13.05 -2.16 -4.99
CA MET A 79 -13.76 -1.32 -5.95
C MET A 79 -15.04 -0.79 -5.28
N SER A 80 -14.96 0.39 -4.68
CA SER A 80 -16.09 1.04 -4.00
C SER A 80 -16.48 2.36 -4.67
N GLN A 81 -17.68 2.81 -4.38
CA GLN A 81 -18.25 4.09 -4.85
C GLN A 81 -18.79 4.87 -3.66
N VAL A 82 -17.91 5.23 -2.72
CA VAL A 82 -18.30 5.93 -1.49
C VAL A 82 -17.52 7.23 -1.37
N LEU A 83 -18.22 8.35 -1.39
CA LEU A 83 -17.62 9.65 -1.11
C LEU A 83 -17.71 9.97 0.39
N GLY A 84 -16.68 10.58 0.94
CA GLY A 84 -16.74 11.25 2.25
C GLY A 84 -16.34 10.48 3.49
N SER A 85 -16.26 9.13 3.53
CA SER A 85 -15.89 8.41 4.76
C SER A 85 -14.52 7.72 4.68
N PRO A 86 -13.49 8.20 5.42
CA PRO A 86 -12.16 7.56 5.43
C PRO A 86 -12.09 6.24 6.21
N ARG A 87 -13.12 5.93 7.01
CA ARG A 87 -13.05 4.80 7.97
C ARG A 87 -13.28 3.43 7.34
N ILE A 88 -13.81 3.37 6.12
CA ILE A 88 -14.13 2.09 5.45
C ILE A 88 -12.86 1.31 5.15
N ASN A 89 -11.85 1.96 4.59
CA ASN A 89 -10.60 1.31 4.17
C ASN A 89 -9.88 0.62 5.33
N ASN A 90 -9.79 1.28 6.49
CA ASN A 90 -9.15 0.69 7.68
C ASN A 90 -9.93 -0.49 8.27
N LYS A 91 -11.25 -0.48 8.15
CA LYS A 91 -12.09 -1.62 8.58
C LYS A 91 -11.92 -2.81 7.64
N VAL A 92 -11.93 -2.56 6.33
CA VAL A 92 -11.75 -3.60 5.31
C VAL A 92 -10.41 -4.27 5.49
N GLU A 93 -9.32 -3.52 5.63
CA GLU A 93 -7.99 -4.08 5.86
C GLU A 93 -7.98 -5.02 7.06
N LYS A 94 -8.47 -4.57 8.23
CA LYS A 94 -8.52 -5.41 9.43
C LYS A 94 -9.33 -6.69 9.25
N LEU A 95 -10.43 -6.63 8.49
CA LEU A 95 -11.27 -7.81 8.22
C LEU A 95 -10.57 -8.80 7.30
N VAL A 96 -9.87 -8.32 6.28
CA VAL A 96 -9.09 -9.17 5.36
C VAL A 96 -8.03 -9.96 6.13
N TYR A 97 -7.16 -9.28 6.89
CA TYR A 97 -6.11 -9.95 7.67
C TYR A 97 -6.67 -10.89 8.74
N LYS A 98 -7.76 -10.50 9.39
CA LYS A 98 -8.47 -11.40 10.32
C LYS A 98 -9.02 -12.65 9.64
N ALA A 99 -9.59 -12.53 8.44
CA ALA A 99 -10.12 -13.66 7.69
C ALA A 99 -9.02 -14.61 7.23
N LEU A 100 -7.81 -14.10 6.98
CA LEU A 100 -6.62 -14.88 6.64
C LEU A 100 -5.91 -15.47 7.86
N GLY A 101 -6.29 -15.11 9.07
CA GLY A 101 -5.67 -15.60 10.30
C GLY A 101 -4.33 -14.95 10.64
N ILE A 102 -4.05 -13.78 10.09
CA ILE A 102 -2.80 -13.00 10.29
C ILE A 102 -3.08 -11.59 10.82
#